data_41844361e376004366974819105875fc
#
_entry.id   41844361e376004366974819105875fc
#
_cell.length_a   1.000
_cell.length_b   1.000
_cell.length_c   1.000
_cell.angle_alpha   90.00
_cell.angle_beta   90.00
_cell.angle_gamma   90.00
#
_symmetry.space_group_name_H-M   'P 1'
#
loop_
_entity.id
_entity.type
_entity.pdbx_description
1 polymer ?
#
loop_
_entity_poly.entity_id
_entity_poly.type
_entity_poly.pdbx_seq_one_letter_code
_entity_poly.pdbx_strand_id
1 'polypeptide(L)'
;MLLIDEAEAALAKVNRTDIPYYIFIDELEAYYGNRQIFERDLALIRDLIFTVKRFNTIFAKSHACKTKIICSVRSEIINAISRFIVTKEINKATSGFSVPLNWIYANTSSYMHPIIQIVLKRIAVCEGSEECNYKEVYNRWFPEKIHGIEPANYILNNSWCKPRDMVRLLSTAKNALQNNSKVFSQAVFNSLSKAYSEESLSEIKEELRALYDPTEIETIINCFMGYKTAFSVSQLKKRISTYYAGTVIDTHFNQVIEDLYRLGFLGNFMPISKIYRWQHKGDERVILADEWRLFVHYALHGALSLGARLNFGLTRGEQPETGDVVNAVVQKVIRSFALVEFTHNGESYLGQIHISEFTKLGYGYIWNLSEIVHIDDEYRTALLDYHEKYERWNLQIIPQELE
;
A
#
# COMPACT_ATOMS: atom_id res chain seq x y z
N MET A 1 24.50 -11.70 -36.83
CA MET A 1 25.25 -10.45 -37.08
C MET A 1 24.90 -9.85 -38.43
N LEU A 2 25.08 -10.53 -39.54
CA LEU A 2 24.78 -10.01 -40.90
C LEU A 2 23.37 -9.38 -41.07
N LEU A 3 22.30 -10.01 -40.56
CA LEU A 3 20.91 -9.48 -40.66
C LEU A 3 20.69 -8.15 -39.93
N ILE A 4 21.36 -7.96 -38.82
CA ILE A 4 21.25 -6.72 -38.02
C ILE A 4 21.98 -5.58 -38.74
N ASP A 5 23.17 -5.86 -39.25
CA ASP A 5 23.97 -4.89 -40.01
C ASP A 5 23.30 -4.48 -41.33
N GLU A 6 22.63 -5.42 -41.98
CA GLU A 6 21.81 -5.18 -43.21
C GLU A 6 20.56 -4.33 -42.85
N ALA A 7 19.87 -4.63 -41.74
CA ALA A 7 18.72 -3.85 -41.31
C ALA A 7 19.10 -2.42 -40.92
N GLU A 8 20.24 -2.24 -40.23
CA GLU A 8 20.76 -0.91 -39.88
C GLU A 8 21.17 -0.13 -41.14
N ALA A 9 21.84 -0.77 -42.10
CA ALA A 9 22.18 -0.17 -43.38
C ALA A 9 20.93 0.20 -44.23
N ALA A 10 19.88 -0.60 -44.18
CA ALA A 10 18.61 -0.29 -44.82
C ALA A 10 17.90 0.89 -44.18
N LEU A 11 17.86 0.93 -42.81
CA LEU A 11 17.27 2.04 -42.08
C LEU A 11 18.02 3.36 -42.29
N ALA A 12 19.35 3.31 -42.44
CA ALA A 12 20.14 4.49 -42.75
C ALA A 12 19.84 5.06 -44.16
N LYS A 13 19.28 4.27 -45.04
CA LYS A 13 18.91 4.65 -46.43
C LYS A 13 17.45 5.13 -46.54
N VAL A 14 16.66 5.06 -45.48
CA VAL A 14 15.26 5.52 -45.52
C VAL A 14 15.21 7.01 -45.85
N ASN A 15 14.47 7.33 -46.92
CA ASN A 15 14.36 8.69 -47.39
C ASN A 15 13.75 9.63 -46.34
N ARG A 16 14.25 10.88 -46.33
CA ARG A 16 13.76 11.94 -45.47
C ARG A 16 12.28 12.18 -45.69
N THR A 17 11.51 12.01 -44.63
CA THR A 17 10.16 12.54 -44.58
C THR A 17 10.12 13.63 -43.51
N ASP A 18 9.42 14.75 -43.77
CA ASP A 18 9.22 15.78 -42.77
C ASP A 18 8.23 15.38 -41.69
N ILE A 19 7.59 14.22 -41.90
CA ILE A 19 6.61 13.67 -40.96
C ILE A 19 7.33 12.83 -39.91
N PRO A 20 7.17 13.15 -38.61
CA PRO A 20 7.73 12.32 -37.54
C PRO A 20 6.96 11.00 -37.42
N TYR A 21 7.70 9.89 -37.30
CA TYR A 21 7.13 8.57 -37.03
C TYR A 21 7.42 8.18 -35.58
N TYR A 22 6.40 7.66 -34.88
CA TYR A 22 6.53 7.09 -33.56
C TYR A 22 6.13 5.61 -33.61
N ILE A 23 7.05 4.76 -33.15
CA ILE A 23 6.80 3.30 -33.04
C ILE A 23 6.62 3.02 -31.56
N PHE A 24 5.44 2.52 -31.17
CA PHE A 24 5.15 2.14 -29.79
C PHE A 24 5.24 0.63 -29.66
N ILE A 25 6.00 0.18 -28.65
CA ILE A 25 6.09 -1.23 -28.25
C ILE A 25 5.53 -1.29 -26.84
N ASP A 26 4.38 -1.94 -26.70
CA ASP A 26 3.64 -2.05 -25.44
C ASP A 26 3.48 -3.50 -25.03
N GLU A 27 2.96 -3.75 -23.81
CA GLU A 27 2.69 -5.08 -23.27
C GLU A 27 3.94 -5.99 -23.21
N LEU A 28 5.09 -5.44 -22.83
CA LEU A 28 6.31 -6.22 -22.62
C LEU A 28 6.20 -7.00 -21.30
N GLU A 29 5.72 -8.23 -21.41
CA GLU A 29 5.49 -9.15 -20.30
C GLU A 29 6.39 -10.40 -20.43
N ALA A 30 6.71 -11.02 -19.30
CA ALA A 30 7.43 -12.28 -19.23
C ALA A 30 6.49 -13.40 -18.76
N TYR A 31 6.70 -14.62 -19.25
CA TYR A 31 5.86 -15.76 -18.87
C TYR A 31 6.30 -16.36 -17.52
N TYR A 32 5.44 -16.25 -16.52
CA TYR A 32 5.74 -16.66 -15.13
C TYR A 32 5.57 -18.18 -14.86
N GLY A 33 4.98 -18.93 -15.77
CA GLY A 33 4.67 -20.35 -15.55
C GLY A 33 5.85 -21.31 -15.60
N ASN A 34 7.01 -20.86 -16.11
CA ASN A 34 8.24 -21.67 -16.20
C ASN A 34 9.47 -20.79 -16.01
N ARG A 35 10.33 -21.14 -15.04
CA ARG A 35 11.50 -20.35 -14.68
C ARG A 35 12.48 -20.11 -15.83
N GLN A 36 12.76 -21.12 -16.66
CA GLN A 36 13.69 -20.98 -17.80
C GLN A 36 13.12 -20.05 -18.88
N ILE A 37 11.80 -20.17 -19.17
CA ILE A 37 11.11 -19.29 -20.10
C ILE A 37 11.10 -17.86 -19.56
N PHE A 38 10.80 -17.69 -18.27
CA PHE A 38 10.82 -16.40 -17.61
C PHE A 38 12.18 -15.69 -17.71
N GLU A 39 13.26 -16.36 -17.39
CA GLU A 39 14.61 -15.80 -17.49
C GLU A 39 15.00 -15.46 -18.94
N ARG A 40 14.59 -16.30 -19.90
CA ARG A 40 14.75 -16.01 -21.34
C ARG A 40 13.98 -14.76 -21.74
N ASP A 41 12.73 -14.62 -21.32
CA ASP A 41 11.88 -13.50 -21.66
C ASP A 41 12.40 -12.20 -21.04
N LEU A 42 12.89 -12.25 -19.79
CA LEU A 42 13.59 -11.12 -19.15
C LEU A 42 14.83 -10.69 -19.95
N ALA A 43 15.62 -11.67 -20.44
CA ALA A 43 16.79 -11.38 -21.28
C ALA A 43 16.40 -10.72 -22.61
N LEU A 44 15.31 -11.20 -23.25
CA LEU A 44 14.77 -10.61 -24.48
C LEU A 44 14.27 -9.18 -24.28
N ILE A 45 13.53 -8.92 -23.19
CA ILE A 45 13.06 -7.57 -22.86
C ILE A 45 14.22 -6.64 -22.59
N ARG A 46 15.23 -7.11 -21.83
CA ARG A 46 16.47 -6.36 -21.63
C ARG A 46 17.11 -5.96 -22.96
N ASP A 47 17.32 -6.92 -23.83
CA ASP A 47 17.99 -6.70 -25.12
C ASP A 47 17.15 -5.79 -26.03
N LEU A 48 15.82 -5.88 -25.95
CA LEU A 48 14.93 -4.94 -26.62
C LEU A 48 15.12 -3.49 -26.13
N ILE A 49 15.22 -3.28 -24.81
CA ILE A 49 15.47 -1.95 -24.23
C ILE A 49 16.78 -1.36 -24.76
N PHE A 50 17.84 -2.17 -24.81
CA PHE A 50 19.12 -1.74 -25.39
C PHE A 50 19.02 -1.42 -26.87
N THR A 51 18.27 -2.24 -27.61
CA THR A 51 18.03 -2.07 -29.03
C THR A 51 17.26 -0.78 -29.30
N VAL A 52 16.20 -0.50 -28.56
CA VAL A 52 15.43 0.75 -28.64
C VAL A 52 16.34 1.96 -28.39
N LYS A 53 17.18 1.92 -27.36
CA LYS A 53 18.15 2.96 -27.08
C LYS A 53 19.13 3.16 -28.24
N ARG A 54 19.68 2.06 -28.79
CA ARG A 54 20.62 2.08 -29.92
C ARG A 54 19.98 2.72 -31.17
N PHE A 55 18.79 2.26 -31.57
CA PHE A 55 18.08 2.82 -32.72
C PHE A 55 17.74 4.30 -32.54
N ASN A 56 17.20 4.69 -31.40
CA ASN A 56 16.90 6.09 -31.13
C ASN A 56 18.17 6.97 -31.19
N THR A 57 19.34 6.43 -30.79
CA THR A 57 20.60 7.12 -30.90
C THR A 57 21.05 7.26 -32.36
N ILE A 58 20.85 6.22 -33.18
CA ILE A 58 21.15 6.24 -34.64
C ILE A 58 20.23 7.27 -35.32
N PHE A 59 18.91 7.21 -35.06
CA PHE A 59 17.95 8.16 -35.63
C PHE A 59 18.21 9.61 -35.23
N ALA A 60 18.62 9.85 -33.98
CA ALA A 60 18.98 11.19 -33.52
C ALA A 60 20.22 11.77 -34.21
N LYS A 61 21.18 10.91 -34.61
CA LYS A 61 22.38 11.32 -35.35
C LYS A 61 22.13 11.53 -36.84
N SER A 62 21.13 10.84 -37.39
CA SER A 62 20.71 10.98 -38.76
C SER A 62 19.77 12.17 -38.88
N HIS A 63 20.22 13.29 -39.41
CA HIS A 63 19.37 14.44 -39.72
C HIS A 63 18.24 14.10 -40.73
N ALA A 64 18.21 12.88 -41.21
CA ALA A 64 17.27 12.38 -42.21
C ALA A 64 16.02 11.69 -41.63
N CYS A 65 16.07 11.23 -40.38
CA CYS A 65 14.99 10.41 -39.84
C CYS A 65 14.41 11.04 -38.56
N LYS A 66 13.11 11.41 -38.63
CA LYS A 66 12.37 11.89 -37.44
C LYS A 66 11.64 10.74 -36.73
N THR A 67 12.17 9.52 -36.82
CA THR A 67 11.59 8.33 -36.19
C THR A 67 12.03 8.19 -34.75
N LYS A 68 11.11 7.85 -33.87
CA LYS A 68 11.39 7.49 -32.47
C LYS A 68 10.68 6.20 -32.11
N ILE A 69 11.37 5.34 -31.35
CA ILE A 69 10.81 4.12 -30.78
C ILE A 69 10.60 4.35 -29.30
N ILE A 70 9.41 4.05 -28.82
CA ILE A 70 9.01 4.16 -27.42
C ILE A 70 8.56 2.78 -26.97
N CYS A 71 9.16 2.24 -25.93
CA CYS A 71 8.69 1.01 -25.31
C CYS A 71 8.20 1.27 -23.89
N SER A 72 7.05 0.72 -23.54
CA SER A 72 6.54 0.68 -22.18
C SER A 72 6.96 -0.63 -21.51
N VAL A 73 7.49 -0.52 -20.29
CA VAL A 73 7.91 -1.70 -19.51
C VAL A 73 7.42 -1.51 -18.09
N ARG A 74 6.85 -2.56 -17.53
CA ARG A 74 6.40 -2.54 -16.13
C ARG A 74 7.58 -2.50 -15.17
N SER A 75 7.43 -1.77 -14.06
CA SER A 75 8.49 -1.62 -13.06
C SER A 75 8.92 -2.95 -12.43
N GLU A 76 7.99 -3.89 -12.22
CA GLU A 76 8.28 -5.23 -11.71
C GLU A 76 9.18 -6.03 -12.66
N ILE A 77 9.01 -5.88 -13.98
CA ILE A 77 9.88 -6.52 -14.97
C ILE A 77 11.29 -5.91 -14.93
N ILE A 78 11.42 -4.60 -14.82
CA ILE A 78 12.73 -3.94 -14.65
C ILE A 78 13.42 -4.41 -13.37
N ASN A 79 12.68 -4.55 -12.28
CA ASN A 79 13.20 -5.08 -11.00
C ASN A 79 13.63 -6.55 -11.13
N ALA A 80 12.82 -7.38 -11.81
CA ALA A 80 13.15 -8.76 -12.08
C ALA A 80 14.42 -8.89 -12.95
N ILE A 81 14.55 -8.10 -14.01
CA ILE A 81 15.78 -8.05 -14.82
C ILE A 81 16.98 -7.71 -13.95
N SER A 82 16.88 -6.71 -13.08
CA SER A 82 17.95 -6.31 -12.19
C SER A 82 18.34 -7.36 -11.16
N ARG A 83 17.38 -8.21 -10.75
CA ARG A 83 17.58 -9.27 -9.75
C ARG A 83 18.13 -10.57 -10.33
N PHE A 84 17.58 -11.02 -11.46
CA PHE A 84 17.85 -12.34 -12.01
C PHE A 84 18.88 -12.33 -13.15
N ILE A 85 18.99 -11.21 -13.85
CA ILE A 85 19.96 -11.05 -14.91
C ILE A 85 21.06 -10.12 -14.41
N VAL A 86 22.18 -10.73 -13.98
CA VAL A 86 23.34 -10.02 -13.42
C VAL A 86 23.95 -9.10 -14.48
N THR A 87 23.41 -7.91 -14.65
CA THR A 87 24.02 -6.87 -15.46
C THR A 87 23.78 -5.51 -14.81
N LYS A 88 24.88 -4.88 -14.40
CA LYS A 88 24.89 -3.47 -13.97
C LYS A 88 24.47 -2.48 -15.08
N GLU A 89 24.05 -3.01 -16.21
CA GLU A 89 23.89 -2.23 -17.45
C GLU A 89 22.46 -1.73 -17.65
N ILE A 90 21.42 -2.40 -17.12
CA ILE A 90 20.04 -1.94 -17.32
C ILE A 90 19.83 -0.51 -16.80
N ASN A 91 20.42 -0.16 -15.67
CA ASN A 91 20.39 1.19 -15.13
C ASN A 91 21.07 2.21 -16.05
N LYS A 92 22.13 1.81 -16.78
CA LYS A 92 22.78 2.66 -17.78
C LYS A 92 21.93 2.82 -19.05
N ALA A 93 21.12 1.80 -19.38
CA ALA A 93 20.23 1.87 -20.53
C ALA A 93 19.02 2.75 -20.24
N THR A 94 18.51 2.73 -19.03
CA THR A 94 17.31 3.49 -18.61
C THR A 94 17.64 4.90 -18.13
N SER A 95 18.80 5.12 -17.49
CA SER A 95 19.18 6.44 -16.99
C SER A 95 19.27 7.49 -18.10
N GLY A 96 18.47 8.54 -17.98
CA GLY A 96 18.37 9.63 -18.95
C GLY A 96 17.55 9.33 -20.22
N PHE A 97 17.00 8.10 -20.34
CA PHE A 97 16.17 7.67 -21.49
C PHE A 97 14.78 7.18 -21.06
N SER A 98 14.59 6.82 -19.81
CA SER A 98 13.29 6.42 -19.29
C SER A 98 12.57 7.59 -18.62
N VAL A 99 11.24 7.60 -18.79
CA VAL A 99 10.35 8.52 -18.09
C VAL A 99 9.45 7.68 -17.21
N PRO A 100 9.60 7.76 -15.88
CA PRO A 100 8.69 7.05 -14.98
C PRO A 100 7.30 7.67 -15.08
N LEU A 101 6.29 6.86 -15.34
CA LEU A 101 4.90 7.27 -15.26
C LEU A 101 4.45 7.13 -13.81
N ASN A 102 4.47 8.22 -13.09
CA ASN A 102 3.90 8.31 -11.75
C ASN A 102 2.72 9.30 -11.73
N TRP A 103 1.83 9.07 -10.79
CA TRP A 103 0.64 9.88 -10.61
C TRP A 103 0.68 10.63 -9.27
N ILE A 104 1.89 10.99 -8.84
CA ILE A 104 2.14 11.73 -7.61
C ILE A 104 2.03 13.21 -7.92
N TYR A 105 1.03 13.85 -7.35
CA TYR A 105 0.80 15.29 -7.46
C TYR A 105 0.80 15.88 -6.06
N ALA A 106 1.94 16.44 -5.66
CA ALA A 106 2.06 17.14 -4.40
C ALA A 106 1.13 18.37 -4.36
N ASN A 107 0.51 18.61 -3.21
CA ASN A 107 -0.36 19.78 -2.96
C ASN A 107 -1.62 19.87 -3.83
N THR A 108 -2.01 18.80 -4.51
CA THR A 108 -3.26 18.74 -5.26
C THR A 108 -4.27 17.90 -4.48
N SER A 109 -5.33 18.51 -4.03
CA SER A 109 -6.38 17.84 -3.24
C SER A 109 -7.71 17.82 -3.98
N SER A 110 -8.63 16.96 -3.51
CA SER A 110 -10.01 16.96 -3.93
C SER A 110 -10.22 16.70 -5.43
N TYR A 111 -11.22 17.33 -6.00
CA TYR A 111 -11.57 17.24 -7.41
C TYR A 111 -10.50 17.81 -8.37
N MET A 112 -9.47 18.48 -7.86
CA MET A 112 -8.37 19.03 -8.66
C MET A 112 -7.29 17.97 -8.97
N HIS A 113 -7.27 16.84 -8.27
CA HIS A 113 -6.28 15.80 -8.52
C HIS A 113 -6.49 15.18 -9.91
N PRO A 114 -5.47 15.09 -10.79
CA PRO A 114 -5.64 14.62 -12.18
C PRO A 114 -6.31 13.24 -12.31
N ILE A 115 -6.01 12.30 -11.41
CA ILE A 115 -6.68 10.99 -11.38
C ILE A 115 -8.19 11.17 -11.13
N ILE A 116 -8.58 12.03 -10.20
CA ILE A 116 -9.99 12.31 -9.91
C ILE A 116 -10.66 13.02 -11.10
N GLN A 117 -9.97 13.95 -11.76
CA GLN A 117 -10.48 14.61 -12.96
C GLN A 117 -10.77 13.64 -14.10
N ILE A 118 -9.99 12.56 -14.25
CA ILE A 118 -10.28 11.50 -15.23
C ILE A 118 -11.67 10.91 -14.99
N VAL A 119 -12.01 10.61 -13.73
CA VAL A 119 -13.34 10.08 -13.38
C VAL A 119 -14.44 11.11 -13.63
N LEU A 120 -14.23 12.31 -13.14
CA LEU A 120 -15.23 13.38 -13.26
C LEU A 120 -15.54 13.70 -14.73
N LYS A 121 -14.50 13.71 -15.60
CA LYS A 121 -14.70 13.88 -17.04
C LYS A 121 -15.50 12.73 -17.64
N ARG A 122 -15.22 11.47 -17.25
CA ARG A 122 -15.98 10.31 -17.72
C ARG A 122 -17.45 10.39 -17.28
N ILE A 123 -17.69 10.78 -16.02
CA ILE A 123 -19.06 10.97 -15.52
C ILE A 123 -19.78 12.07 -16.34
N ALA A 124 -19.15 13.22 -16.54
CA ALA A 124 -19.73 14.31 -17.31
C ALA A 124 -20.10 13.91 -18.74
N VAL A 125 -19.20 13.18 -19.42
CA VAL A 125 -19.48 12.66 -20.77
C VAL A 125 -20.64 11.65 -20.75
N CYS A 126 -20.74 10.78 -19.75
CA CYS A 126 -21.89 9.88 -19.60
C CYS A 126 -23.19 10.62 -19.30
N GLU A 127 -23.13 11.80 -18.72
CA GLU A 127 -24.29 12.69 -18.52
C GLU A 127 -24.64 13.53 -19.77
N GLY A 128 -23.89 13.36 -20.87
CA GLY A 128 -24.12 14.09 -22.12
C GLY A 128 -23.50 15.49 -22.16
N SER A 129 -22.58 15.81 -21.22
CA SER A 129 -21.90 17.11 -21.17
C SER A 129 -20.55 17.05 -21.88
N GLU A 130 -20.31 17.89 -22.86
CA GLU A 130 -19.01 18.06 -23.52
C GLU A 130 -18.02 18.81 -22.63
N GLU A 131 -18.52 19.80 -21.85
CA GLU A 131 -17.76 20.55 -20.89
C GLU A 131 -17.92 19.95 -19.48
N CYS A 132 -16.83 19.88 -18.73
CA CYS A 132 -16.84 19.33 -17.39
C CYS A 132 -16.53 20.41 -16.35
N ASN A 133 -17.55 20.83 -15.61
CA ASN A 133 -17.33 21.54 -14.35
C ASN A 133 -17.00 20.51 -13.26
N TYR A 134 -15.70 20.25 -13.03
CA TYR A 134 -15.23 19.24 -12.09
C TYR A 134 -15.82 19.40 -10.69
N LYS A 135 -15.94 20.62 -10.17
CA LYS A 135 -16.47 20.86 -8.84
C LYS A 135 -17.95 20.49 -8.73
N GLU A 136 -18.75 20.84 -9.72
CA GLU A 136 -20.18 20.49 -9.72
C GLU A 136 -20.41 19.00 -9.83
N VAL A 137 -19.70 18.32 -10.77
CA VAL A 137 -19.78 16.86 -10.94
C VAL A 137 -19.35 16.17 -9.66
N TYR A 138 -18.25 16.60 -9.04
CA TYR A 138 -17.76 16.04 -7.79
C TYR A 138 -18.79 16.14 -6.67
N ASN A 139 -19.33 17.35 -6.42
CA ASN A 139 -20.31 17.58 -5.36
C ASN A 139 -21.64 16.84 -5.58
N ARG A 140 -21.98 16.54 -6.83
CA ARG A 140 -23.21 15.81 -7.18
C ARG A 140 -23.08 14.31 -6.97
N TRP A 141 -21.88 13.74 -7.19
CA TRP A 141 -21.67 12.29 -7.18
C TRP A 141 -21.04 11.77 -5.89
N PHE A 142 -20.35 12.62 -5.13
CA PHE A 142 -19.67 12.22 -3.91
C PHE A 142 -20.23 12.95 -2.69
N PRO A 143 -20.30 12.28 -1.52
CA PRO A 143 -20.69 12.91 -0.27
C PRO A 143 -19.58 13.85 0.23
N GLU A 144 -19.84 14.62 1.26
CA GLU A 144 -18.84 15.46 1.90
C GLU A 144 -17.67 14.65 2.49
N LYS A 145 -17.98 13.50 3.09
CA LYS A 145 -16.98 12.62 3.72
C LYS A 145 -17.33 11.15 3.54
N ILE A 146 -16.28 10.32 3.44
CA ILE A 146 -16.32 8.87 3.50
C ILE A 146 -15.36 8.44 4.62
N HIS A 147 -15.84 7.75 5.65
CA HIS A 147 -15.05 7.41 6.84
C HIS A 147 -14.33 8.60 7.48
N GLY A 148 -14.97 9.77 7.50
CA GLY A 148 -14.42 10.98 8.09
C GLY A 148 -13.39 11.71 7.24
N ILE A 149 -13.02 11.17 6.07
CA ILE A 149 -12.07 11.79 5.13
C ILE A 149 -12.75 12.23 3.84
N GLU A 150 -12.12 13.14 3.13
CA GLU A 150 -12.60 13.58 1.84
C GLU A 150 -12.65 12.43 0.82
N PRO A 151 -13.73 12.30 0.00
CA PRO A 151 -13.90 11.20 -0.94
C PRO A 151 -12.73 11.01 -1.92
N ALA A 152 -12.16 12.09 -2.44
CA ALA A 152 -10.99 12.01 -3.31
C ALA A 152 -9.80 11.34 -2.61
N ASN A 153 -9.51 11.73 -1.37
CA ASN A 153 -8.45 11.13 -0.58
C ASN A 153 -8.74 9.65 -0.25
N TYR A 154 -10.01 9.31 0.03
CA TYR A 154 -10.42 7.93 0.22
C TYR A 154 -10.15 7.09 -1.05
N ILE A 155 -10.56 7.57 -2.21
CA ILE A 155 -10.37 6.89 -3.50
C ILE A 155 -8.89 6.74 -3.82
N LEU A 156 -8.10 7.82 -3.71
CA LEU A 156 -6.66 7.81 -3.99
C LEU A 156 -5.91 6.87 -3.05
N ASN A 157 -6.25 6.87 -1.77
CA ASN A 157 -5.62 5.98 -0.78
C ASN A 157 -5.97 4.50 -1.01
N ASN A 158 -7.14 4.18 -1.55
CA ASN A 158 -7.54 2.80 -1.83
C ASN A 158 -7.14 2.30 -3.22
N SER A 159 -6.62 3.17 -4.10
CA SER A 159 -6.27 2.84 -5.49
C SER A 159 -4.77 2.99 -5.81
N TRP A 160 -3.89 2.98 -4.81
CA TRP A 160 -2.45 3.21 -4.99
C TRP A 160 -2.11 4.42 -5.88
N CYS A 161 -3.00 5.43 -5.92
CA CYS A 161 -2.90 6.53 -6.87
C CYS A 161 -2.70 6.07 -8.33
N LYS A 162 -3.22 4.91 -8.72
CA LYS A 162 -3.17 4.39 -10.08
C LYS A 162 -4.52 4.57 -10.78
N PRO A 163 -4.58 5.10 -12.01
CA PRO A 163 -5.86 5.32 -12.72
C PRO A 163 -6.67 4.04 -12.91
N ARG A 164 -6.01 2.91 -13.22
CA ARG A 164 -6.66 1.60 -13.41
C ARG A 164 -7.37 1.14 -12.14
N ASP A 165 -6.68 1.20 -11.01
CA ASP A 165 -7.22 0.76 -9.71
C ASP A 165 -8.38 1.64 -9.25
N MET A 166 -8.27 2.95 -9.49
CA MET A 166 -9.37 3.89 -9.23
C MET A 166 -10.60 3.56 -10.08
N VAL A 167 -10.42 3.31 -11.38
CA VAL A 167 -11.53 2.93 -12.27
C VAL A 167 -12.14 1.62 -11.81
N ARG A 168 -11.34 0.65 -11.41
CA ARG A 168 -11.81 -0.64 -10.86
C ARG A 168 -12.62 -0.43 -9.58
N LEU A 169 -12.11 0.34 -8.62
CA LEU A 169 -12.80 0.68 -7.38
C LEU A 169 -14.19 1.29 -7.66
N LEU A 170 -14.25 2.27 -8.56
CA LEU A 170 -15.50 2.96 -8.88
C LEU A 170 -16.43 2.13 -9.77
N SER A 171 -15.89 1.25 -10.62
CA SER A 171 -16.72 0.31 -11.39
C SER A 171 -17.38 -0.72 -10.47
N THR A 172 -16.64 -1.24 -9.50
CA THR A 172 -17.20 -2.13 -8.46
C THR A 172 -18.24 -1.37 -7.62
N ALA A 173 -17.96 -0.12 -7.26
CA ALA A 173 -18.91 0.75 -6.55
C ALA A 173 -20.19 1.01 -7.35
N LYS A 174 -20.07 1.21 -8.66
CA LYS A 174 -21.24 1.38 -9.53
C LYS A 174 -22.19 0.18 -9.47
N ASN A 175 -21.65 -1.03 -9.42
CA ASN A 175 -22.47 -2.25 -9.34
C ASN A 175 -23.25 -2.36 -8.00
N ALA A 176 -22.77 -1.69 -6.97
CA ALA A 176 -23.43 -1.62 -5.66
C ALA A 176 -24.43 -0.44 -5.53
N LEU A 177 -24.46 0.48 -6.52
CA LEU A 177 -25.46 1.55 -6.55
C LEU A 177 -26.84 0.96 -6.84
N GLN A 178 -27.81 1.26 -5.98
CA GLN A 178 -29.21 0.95 -6.27
C GLN A 178 -29.72 1.83 -7.42
N ASN A 179 -30.70 1.33 -8.16
CA ASN A 179 -31.24 1.98 -9.37
C ASN A 179 -31.65 3.45 -9.24
N ASN A 180 -31.84 3.96 -8.03
CA ASN A 180 -32.22 5.36 -7.75
C ASN A 180 -31.15 6.14 -6.97
N SER A 181 -30.00 5.57 -6.64
CA SER A 181 -28.94 6.25 -5.92
C SER A 181 -27.90 6.81 -6.90
N LYS A 182 -27.74 8.14 -6.90
CA LYS A 182 -26.74 8.82 -7.74
C LYS A 182 -25.47 9.21 -6.96
N VAL A 183 -25.29 8.71 -5.73
CA VAL A 183 -24.20 9.12 -4.85
C VAL A 183 -23.35 7.94 -4.45
N PHE A 184 -22.06 8.04 -4.62
CA PHE A 184 -21.06 7.12 -4.10
C PHE A 184 -20.91 7.30 -2.58
N SER A 185 -21.90 6.84 -1.83
CA SER A 185 -21.95 6.98 -0.37
C SER A 185 -20.98 6.05 0.35
N GLN A 186 -20.74 6.31 1.64
CA GLN A 186 -19.97 5.42 2.51
C GLN A 186 -20.54 3.99 2.53
N ALA A 187 -21.88 3.84 2.52
CA ALA A 187 -22.53 2.54 2.50
C ALA A 187 -22.21 1.75 1.23
N VAL A 188 -22.11 2.43 0.07
CA VAL A 188 -21.69 1.81 -1.19
C VAL A 188 -20.25 1.30 -1.07
N PHE A 189 -19.31 2.10 -0.58
CA PHE A 189 -17.92 1.68 -0.42
C PHE A 189 -17.77 0.56 0.62
N ASN A 190 -18.55 0.54 1.68
CA ASN A 190 -18.55 -0.55 2.65
C ASN A 190 -18.99 -1.87 2.02
N SER A 191 -20.03 -1.85 1.19
CA SER A 191 -20.59 -3.06 0.57
C SER A 191 -19.65 -3.73 -0.43
N LEU A 192 -18.75 -2.95 -1.05
CA LEU A 192 -17.83 -3.46 -2.07
C LEU A 192 -16.42 -3.79 -1.54
N SER A 193 -16.13 -3.43 -0.29
CA SER A 193 -14.76 -3.48 0.25
C SER A 193 -14.13 -4.86 0.14
N LYS A 194 -14.89 -5.94 0.35
CA LYS A 194 -14.40 -7.31 0.23
C LYS A 194 -14.08 -7.69 -1.22
N ALA A 195 -15.00 -7.48 -2.15
CA ALA A 195 -14.82 -7.83 -3.56
C ALA A 195 -13.65 -7.05 -4.18
N TYR A 196 -13.58 -5.74 -3.96
CA TYR A 196 -12.47 -4.91 -4.43
C TYR A 196 -11.12 -5.35 -3.82
N SER A 197 -11.13 -5.74 -2.55
CA SER A 197 -9.94 -6.20 -1.84
C SER A 197 -9.44 -7.54 -2.38
N GLU A 198 -10.33 -8.48 -2.71
CA GLU A 198 -9.98 -9.76 -3.33
C GLU A 198 -9.35 -9.57 -4.73
N GLU A 199 -9.93 -8.71 -5.56
CA GLU A 199 -9.35 -8.36 -6.87
C GLU A 199 -7.98 -7.69 -6.71
N SER A 200 -7.84 -6.78 -5.75
CA SER A 200 -6.58 -6.10 -5.47
C SER A 200 -5.49 -7.06 -4.99
N LEU A 201 -5.85 -8.02 -4.14
CA LEU A 201 -4.90 -9.06 -3.71
C LEU A 201 -4.49 -9.98 -4.86
N SER A 202 -5.41 -10.29 -5.78
CA SER A 202 -5.09 -11.08 -6.98
C SER A 202 -4.05 -10.39 -7.87
N GLU A 203 -4.17 -9.08 -8.09
CA GLU A 203 -3.15 -8.32 -8.83
C GLU A 203 -1.79 -8.32 -8.13
N ILE A 204 -1.77 -8.10 -6.82
CA ILE A 204 -0.52 -8.18 -6.04
C ILE A 204 0.13 -9.58 -6.17
N LYS A 205 -0.67 -10.65 -6.11
CA LYS A 205 -0.16 -12.02 -6.31
C LYS A 205 0.44 -12.19 -7.72
N GLU A 206 -0.17 -11.61 -8.75
CA GLU A 206 0.39 -11.64 -10.11
C GLU A 206 1.71 -10.89 -10.21
N GLU A 207 1.80 -9.69 -9.62
CA GLU A 207 3.05 -8.93 -9.58
C GLU A 207 4.15 -9.69 -8.81
N LEU A 208 3.80 -10.39 -7.72
CA LEU A 208 4.74 -11.23 -6.96
C LEU A 208 5.27 -12.43 -7.75
N ARG A 209 4.54 -12.95 -8.73
CA ARG A 209 5.00 -14.07 -9.61
C ARG A 209 6.28 -13.73 -10.38
N ALA A 210 6.56 -12.45 -10.58
CA ALA A 210 7.84 -12.02 -11.14
C ALA A 210 9.05 -12.33 -10.24
N LEU A 211 8.83 -12.54 -8.94
CA LEU A 211 9.87 -12.62 -7.92
C LEU A 211 9.88 -13.94 -7.14
N TYR A 212 8.72 -14.58 -6.99
CA TYR A 212 8.49 -15.74 -6.13
C TYR A 212 7.68 -16.82 -6.86
N ASP A 213 7.85 -18.08 -6.43
CA ASP A 213 6.99 -19.14 -6.93
C ASP A 213 5.59 -19.12 -6.27
N PRO A 214 4.61 -19.86 -6.82
CA PRO A 214 3.25 -19.84 -6.28
C PRO A 214 3.14 -20.27 -4.82
N THR A 215 3.97 -21.20 -4.36
CA THR A 215 3.97 -21.73 -2.98
C THR A 215 4.55 -20.68 -2.03
N GLU A 216 5.62 -20.01 -2.45
CA GLU A 216 6.22 -18.90 -1.71
C GLU A 216 5.24 -17.74 -1.56
N ILE A 217 4.53 -17.39 -2.66
CA ILE A 217 3.52 -16.32 -2.65
C ILE A 217 2.41 -16.63 -1.65
N GLU A 218 1.85 -17.84 -1.68
CA GLU A 218 0.81 -18.23 -0.72
C GLU A 218 1.33 -18.18 0.72
N THR A 219 2.56 -18.61 0.95
CA THR A 219 3.19 -18.53 2.28
C THR A 219 3.36 -17.08 2.76
N ILE A 220 3.83 -16.19 1.87
CA ILE A 220 3.97 -14.76 2.18
C ILE A 220 2.60 -14.16 2.52
N ILE A 221 1.58 -14.40 1.70
CA ILE A 221 0.24 -13.83 1.92
C ILE A 221 -0.39 -14.38 3.21
N ASN A 222 -0.27 -15.68 3.46
CA ASN A 222 -0.81 -16.32 4.68
C ASN A 222 -0.16 -15.77 5.95
N CYS A 223 1.09 -15.30 5.88
CA CYS A 223 1.73 -14.64 7.02
C CYS A 223 0.97 -13.37 7.47
N PHE A 224 0.25 -12.71 6.58
CA PHE A 224 -0.53 -11.51 6.89
C PHE A 224 -2.02 -11.79 7.10
N MET A 225 -2.51 -12.98 6.72
CA MET A 225 -3.92 -13.36 6.85
C MET A 225 -4.36 -13.33 8.33
N GLY A 226 -5.42 -12.60 8.64
CA GLY A 226 -5.95 -12.43 10.00
C GLY A 226 -4.98 -11.77 10.98
N TYR A 227 -3.92 -11.13 10.48
CA TYR A 227 -2.96 -10.42 11.33
C TYR A 227 -3.40 -8.97 11.59
N LYS A 228 -2.53 -8.14 12.11
CA LYS A 228 -2.80 -6.73 12.41
C LYS A 228 -2.69 -5.85 11.15
N THR A 229 -3.40 -4.73 11.12
CA THR A 229 -3.25 -3.73 10.05
C THR A 229 -1.94 -2.97 10.13
N ALA A 230 -1.43 -2.76 11.35
CA ALA A 230 -0.14 -2.12 11.63
C ALA A 230 0.62 -2.90 12.72
N PHE A 231 1.92 -3.08 12.55
CA PHE A 231 2.76 -3.87 13.45
C PHE A 231 4.22 -3.44 13.36
N SER A 232 5.01 -3.68 14.43
CA SER A 232 6.45 -3.45 14.39
C SER A 232 7.16 -4.58 13.65
N VAL A 233 8.40 -4.32 13.22
CA VAL A 233 9.26 -5.34 12.61
C VAL A 233 9.49 -6.49 13.59
N SER A 234 9.72 -6.20 14.87
CA SER A 234 9.89 -7.20 15.92
C SER A 234 8.67 -8.10 16.09
N GLN A 235 7.46 -7.53 16.07
CA GLN A 235 6.21 -8.30 16.13
C GLN A 235 6.06 -9.23 14.93
N LEU A 236 6.36 -8.75 13.71
CA LEU A 236 6.30 -9.59 12.52
C LEU A 236 7.35 -10.71 12.56
N LYS A 237 8.59 -10.42 12.95
CA LYS A 237 9.64 -11.44 13.11
C LYS A 237 9.25 -12.51 14.13
N LYS A 238 8.64 -12.13 15.26
CA LYS A 238 8.12 -13.07 16.25
C LYS A 238 7.05 -13.99 15.66
N ARG A 239 6.09 -13.46 14.89
CA ARG A 239 5.08 -14.25 14.19
C ARG A 239 5.71 -15.22 13.19
N ILE A 240 6.67 -14.74 12.39
CA ILE A 240 7.36 -15.54 11.39
C ILE A 240 8.12 -16.70 12.06
N SER A 241 8.92 -16.44 13.08
CA SER A 241 9.66 -17.48 13.80
C SER A 241 8.76 -18.52 14.45
N THR A 242 7.54 -18.15 14.82
CA THR A 242 6.58 -19.07 15.46
C THR A 242 5.84 -19.95 14.45
N TYR A 243 5.40 -19.39 13.31
CA TYR A 243 4.47 -20.07 12.40
C TYR A 243 5.02 -20.29 10.99
N TYR A 244 6.09 -19.62 10.61
CA TYR A 244 6.64 -19.61 9.24
C TYR A 244 8.15 -19.82 9.21
N ALA A 245 8.72 -20.46 10.25
CA ALA A 245 10.14 -20.75 10.34
C ALA A 245 10.63 -21.60 9.15
N GLY A 246 11.77 -21.23 8.57
CA GLY A 246 12.38 -21.91 7.43
C GLY A 246 11.73 -21.61 6.07
N THR A 247 10.68 -20.79 6.02
CA THR A 247 10.05 -20.38 4.76
C THR A 247 10.79 -19.19 4.13
N VAL A 248 10.41 -18.81 2.90
CA VAL A 248 11.02 -17.68 2.18
C VAL A 248 10.93 -16.36 2.94
N ILE A 249 9.82 -16.10 3.64
CA ILE A 249 9.65 -14.86 4.43
C ILE A 249 10.54 -14.86 5.69
N ASP A 250 10.95 -16.00 6.20
CA ASP A 250 11.90 -16.13 7.31
C ASP A 250 13.34 -15.98 6.80
N THR A 251 13.70 -16.77 5.81
CA THR A 251 15.09 -16.86 5.30
C THR A 251 15.54 -15.59 4.55
N HIS A 252 14.60 -14.90 3.90
CA HIS A 252 14.85 -13.69 3.09
C HIS A 252 14.04 -12.49 3.57
N PHE A 253 13.80 -12.35 4.87
CA PHE A 253 12.93 -11.37 5.49
C PHE A 253 13.05 -9.96 4.88
N ASN A 254 14.25 -9.39 4.91
CA ASN A 254 14.44 -8.01 4.44
C ASN A 254 14.06 -7.85 2.96
N GLN A 255 14.42 -8.82 2.12
CA GLN A 255 14.12 -8.80 0.70
C GLN A 255 12.61 -8.90 0.45
N VAL A 256 11.92 -9.81 1.14
CA VAL A 256 10.47 -9.99 1.02
C VAL A 256 9.74 -8.71 1.45
N ILE A 257 10.15 -8.10 2.57
CA ILE A 257 9.52 -6.85 3.03
C ILE A 257 9.78 -5.69 2.07
N GLU A 258 10.98 -5.57 1.50
CA GLU A 258 11.27 -4.58 0.45
C GLU A 258 10.41 -4.79 -0.79
N ASP A 259 10.25 -6.03 -1.25
CA ASP A 259 9.44 -6.35 -2.43
C ASP A 259 7.96 -6.03 -2.16
N LEU A 260 7.42 -6.40 -1.00
CA LEU A 260 6.05 -6.04 -0.57
C LEU A 260 5.84 -4.53 -0.46
N TYR A 261 6.85 -3.80 0.00
CA TYR A 261 6.82 -2.34 0.05
C TYR A 261 6.81 -1.72 -1.35
N ARG A 262 7.65 -2.22 -2.26
CA ARG A 262 7.71 -1.75 -3.66
C ARG A 262 6.41 -1.96 -4.42
N LEU A 263 5.73 -3.07 -4.17
CA LEU A 263 4.42 -3.36 -4.75
C LEU A 263 3.28 -2.57 -4.08
N GLY A 264 3.55 -1.88 -2.98
CA GLY A 264 2.56 -1.14 -2.23
C GLY A 264 1.64 -2.02 -1.38
N PHE A 265 2.00 -3.29 -1.15
CA PHE A 265 1.31 -4.15 -0.17
C PHE A 265 1.52 -3.62 1.25
N LEU A 266 2.76 -3.21 1.55
CA LEU A 266 3.14 -2.60 2.81
C LEU A 266 3.51 -1.13 2.62
N GLY A 267 3.25 -0.32 3.64
CA GLY A 267 3.79 1.01 3.84
C GLY A 267 4.44 1.13 5.22
N ASN A 268 4.95 2.31 5.52
CA ASN A 268 5.40 2.65 6.86
C ASN A 268 4.47 3.67 7.52
N PHE A 269 4.33 3.55 8.81
CA PHE A 269 3.58 4.47 9.65
C PHE A 269 4.38 4.84 10.89
N MET A 270 4.56 6.14 11.15
CA MET A 270 5.16 6.65 12.37
C MET A 270 4.04 7.07 13.33
N PRO A 271 3.81 6.35 14.44
CA PRO A 271 2.68 6.61 15.34
C PRO A 271 2.71 8.00 15.96
N ILE A 272 3.89 8.47 16.39
CA ILE A 272 4.07 9.74 17.09
C ILE A 272 3.71 10.94 16.22
N SER A 273 4.23 10.98 14.99
CA SER A 273 4.04 12.10 14.06
C SER A 273 2.87 11.87 13.10
N LYS A 274 2.24 10.68 13.12
CA LYS A 274 1.17 10.26 12.18
C LYS A 274 1.57 10.37 10.72
N ILE A 275 2.84 10.14 10.41
CA ILE A 275 3.38 10.18 9.05
C ILE A 275 3.23 8.80 8.43
N TYR A 276 2.62 8.75 7.23
CA TYR A 276 2.55 7.57 6.38
C TYR A 276 3.52 7.72 5.22
N ARG A 277 4.25 6.65 4.93
CA ARG A 277 5.16 6.57 3.79
C ARG A 277 4.75 5.40 2.90
N TRP A 278 4.70 5.65 1.61
CA TRP A 278 4.29 4.69 0.60
C TRP A 278 5.16 4.82 -0.65
N GLN A 279 5.55 3.70 -1.23
CA GLN A 279 6.29 3.70 -2.48
C GLN A 279 5.55 4.45 -3.59
N HIS A 280 4.24 4.21 -3.75
CA HIS A 280 3.41 4.89 -4.73
C HIS A 280 3.18 6.39 -4.46
N LYS A 281 3.66 6.92 -3.33
CA LYS A 281 3.71 8.34 -3.01
C LYS A 281 5.11 8.94 -3.11
N GLY A 282 6.08 8.19 -3.64
CA GLY A 282 7.45 8.65 -3.86
C GLY A 282 8.46 8.29 -2.77
N ASP A 283 8.06 7.53 -1.77
CA ASP A 283 8.97 7.05 -0.72
C ASP A 283 9.64 5.75 -1.17
N GLU A 284 10.85 5.83 -1.69
CA GLU A 284 11.52 4.71 -2.38
C GLU A 284 11.92 3.54 -1.46
N ARG A 285 12.09 3.78 -0.15
CA ARG A 285 12.66 2.78 0.78
C ARG A 285 11.74 2.51 1.95
N VAL A 286 11.59 1.23 2.28
CA VAL A 286 10.99 0.79 3.53
C VAL A 286 11.92 1.09 4.71
N ILE A 287 11.33 1.48 5.84
CA ILE A 287 12.04 1.69 7.10
C ILE A 287 11.73 0.50 8.02
N LEU A 288 12.79 -0.21 8.43
CA LEU A 288 12.69 -1.41 9.27
C LEU A 288 13.05 -1.15 10.76
N ALA A 289 13.17 0.12 11.14
CA ALA A 289 13.38 0.51 12.53
C ALA A 289 12.09 0.35 13.35
N ASP A 290 12.19 -0.10 14.60
CA ASP A 290 11.03 -0.44 15.43
C ASP A 290 10.14 0.76 15.83
N GLU A 291 10.65 1.99 15.71
CA GLU A 291 9.86 3.21 15.88
C GLU A 291 8.81 3.37 14.78
N TRP A 292 9.06 2.77 13.62
CA TRP A 292 8.13 2.72 12.52
C TRP A 292 7.32 1.44 12.57
N ARG A 293 6.03 1.56 12.25
CA ARG A 293 5.18 0.39 12.01
C ARG A 293 5.17 0.08 10.52
N LEU A 294 5.16 -1.19 10.20
CA LEU A 294 4.73 -1.65 8.89
C LEU A 294 3.20 -1.60 8.88
N PHE A 295 2.62 -1.15 7.79
CA PHE A 295 1.19 -0.97 7.65
C PHE A 295 0.71 -1.61 6.34
N VAL A 296 -0.29 -2.50 6.44
CA VAL A 296 -0.88 -3.13 5.26
C VAL A 296 -1.78 -2.14 4.52
N HIS A 297 -1.72 -2.14 3.20
CA HIS A 297 -2.49 -1.20 2.38
C HIS A 297 -4.00 -1.37 2.58
N TYR A 298 -4.72 -0.27 2.66
CA TYR A 298 -6.17 -0.23 2.95
C TYR A 298 -7.00 -1.14 2.03
N ALA A 299 -6.68 -1.15 0.74
CA ALA A 299 -7.37 -1.96 -0.25
C ALA A 299 -7.26 -3.48 -0.03
N LEU A 300 -6.33 -3.94 0.81
CA LEU A 300 -6.08 -5.36 1.08
C LEU A 300 -6.73 -5.86 2.38
N HIS A 301 -7.24 -4.94 3.21
CA HIS A 301 -7.76 -5.29 4.53
C HIS A 301 -8.90 -6.32 4.47
N GLY A 302 -9.82 -6.18 3.51
CA GLY A 302 -10.95 -7.10 3.35
C GLY A 302 -10.52 -8.53 2.98
N ALA A 303 -9.66 -8.67 1.97
CA ALA A 303 -9.18 -9.97 1.50
C ALA A 303 -8.29 -10.69 2.53
N LEU A 304 -7.51 -9.92 3.29
CA LEU A 304 -6.66 -10.46 4.34
C LEU A 304 -7.36 -10.63 5.68
N SER A 305 -8.65 -10.29 5.78
CA SER A 305 -9.43 -10.31 7.02
C SER A 305 -8.77 -9.49 8.14
N LEU A 306 -8.19 -8.34 7.80
CA LEU A 306 -7.53 -7.46 8.76
C LEU A 306 -8.54 -6.49 9.37
N GLY A 307 -8.46 -6.26 10.68
CA GLY A 307 -9.33 -5.32 11.38
C GLY A 307 -10.82 -5.72 11.40
N ALA A 308 -11.17 -6.83 10.78
CA ALA A 308 -12.43 -7.48 11.10
C ALA A 308 -12.28 -7.95 12.55
N ARG A 309 -13.06 -7.39 13.47
CA ARG A 309 -13.45 -8.17 14.65
C ARG A 309 -14.05 -9.43 14.05
N LEU A 310 -13.31 -10.52 14.11
CA LEU A 310 -13.83 -11.83 13.79
C LEU A 310 -14.92 -12.10 14.83
N ASN A 311 -16.14 -11.60 14.58
CA ASN A 311 -17.36 -12.09 15.22
C ASN A 311 -17.64 -13.51 14.71
N PHE A 312 -16.59 -14.36 14.69
CA PHE A 312 -16.76 -15.79 14.63
C PHE A 312 -17.04 -16.25 16.04
N GLY A 313 -18.37 -16.17 16.41
CA GLY A 313 -18.88 -16.99 17.49
C GLY A 313 -18.05 -17.01 18.78
N LEU A 314 -17.36 -15.91 19.12
CA LEU A 314 -16.73 -15.79 20.41
C LEU A 314 -17.85 -15.85 21.43
N THR A 315 -17.85 -16.89 22.23
CA THR A 315 -18.77 -17.06 23.34
C THR A 315 -18.62 -15.88 24.29
N ARG A 316 -19.72 -15.44 24.88
CA ARG A 316 -19.74 -14.44 25.96
C ARG A 316 -18.71 -14.86 27.01
N GLY A 317 -17.63 -14.06 27.23
CA GLY A 317 -16.50 -14.42 28.09
C GLY A 317 -15.12 -14.42 27.37
N GLU A 318 -15.09 -14.29 26.05
CA GLU A 318 -13.85 -14.19 25.27
C GLU A 318 -13.46 -12.74 24.92
N GLN A 319 -14.39 -11.78 25.09
CA GLN A 319 -14.09 -10.34 24.99
C GLN A 319 -13.73 -9.79 26.39
N PRO A 320 -12.88 -8.73 26.43
CA PRO A 320 -12.62 -8.05 27.69
C PRO A 320 -13.92 -7.52 28.30
N GLU A 321 -14.11 -7.77 29.59
CA GLU A 321 -15.27 -7.29 30.34
C GLU A 321 -14.81 -6.35 31.48
N THR A 322 -15.73 -5.51 31.93
CA THR A 322 -15.47 -4.64 33.11
C THR A 322 -15.09 -5.49 34.32
N GLY A 323 -13.97 -5.18 34.94
CA GLY A 323 -13.41 -5.91 36.04
C GLY A 323 -12.29 -6.88 35.70
N ASP A 324 -12.09 -7.18 34.39
CA ASP A 324 -10.94 -8.01 33.97
C ASP A 324 -9.63 -7.35 34.34
N VAL A 325 -8.69 -8.17 34.85
CA VAL A 325 -7.35 -7.73 35.22
C VAL A 325 -6.39 -8.04 34.10
N VAL A 326 -5.71 -7.01 33.59
CA VAL A 326 -4.78 -7.10 32.48
C VAL A 326 -3.48 -6.35 32.77
N ASN A 327 -2.40 -6.77 32.13
CA ASN A 327 -1.16 -6.01 32.08
C ASN A 327 -1.20 -5.08 30.87
N ALA A 328 -1.13 -3.78 31.15
CA ALA A 328 -1.24 -2.74 30.13
C ALA A 328 0.12 -2.05 29.95
N VAL A 329 0.61 -2.00 28.71
CA VAL A 329 1.89 -1.40 28.33
C VAL A 329 1.65 -0.03 27.73
N VAL A 330 2.36 0.98 28.23
CA VAL A 330 2.24 2.37 27.75
C VAL A 330 2.78 2.49 26.33
N GLN A 331 1.92 2.93 25.43
CA GLN A 331 2.27 3.20 24.03
C GLN A 331 2.50 4.69 23.76
N LYS A 332 1.85 5.55 24.55
CA LYS A 332 1.95 7.00 24.42
C LYS A 332 1.49 7.69 25.69
N VAL A 333 2.20 8.74 26.07
CA VAL A 333 1.81 9.63 27.17
C VAL A 333 1.32 10.95 26.62
N ILE A 334 0.16 11.40 27.08
CA ILE A 334 -0.40 12.72 26.84
C ILE A 334 -0.64 13.38 28.20
N ARG A 335 -0.82 14.70 28.20
CA ARG A 335 -0.85 15.49 29.44
C ARG A 335 -1.69 14.88 30.58
N SER A 336 -2.83 14.30 30.25
CA SER A 336 -3.81 13.79 31.24
C SER A 336 -4.05 12.28 31.15
N PHE A 337 -3.46 11.57 30.17
CA PHE A 337 -3.69 10.15 29.96
C PHE A 337 -2.42 9.44 29.49
N ALA A 338 -2.22 8.22 29.98
CA ALA A 338 -1.37 7.24 29.35
C ALA A 338 -2.24 6.38 28.41
N LEU A 339 -1.89 6.37 27.13
CA LEU A 339 -2.51 5.46 26.18
C LEU A 339 -1.74 4.15 26.22
N VAL A 340 -2.44 3.05 26.43
CA VAL A 340 -1.87 1.73 26.69
C VAL A 340 -2.41 0.71 25.71
N GLU A 341 -1.65 -0.36 25.52
CA GLU A 341 -2.07 -1.57 24.83
C GLU A 341 -2.03 -2.73 25.82
N PHE A 342 -3.05 -3.59 25.82
CA PHE A 342 -3.07 -4.79 26.64
C PHE A 342 -3.55 -5.99 25.82
N THR A 343 -3.15 -7.19 26.24
CA THR A 343 -3.54 -8.43 25.62
C THR A 343 -4.57 -9.15 26.48
N HIS A 344 -5.70 -9.55 25.89
CA HIS A 344 -6.70 -10.39 26.51
C HIS A 344 -7.04 -11.56 25.56
N ASN A 345 -6.91 -12.78 26.05
CA ASN A 345 -7.11 -14.02 25.27
C ASN A 345 -6.32 -14.07 23.93
N GLY A 346 -5.10 -13.48 23.92
CA GLY A 346 -4.22 -13.46 22.75
C GLY A 346 -4.49 -12.32 21.76
N GLU A 347 -5.52 -11.51 21.97
CA GLU A 347 -5.82 -10.31 21.19
C GLU A 347 -5.36 -9.04 21.89
N SER A 348 -4.95 -8.04 21.09
CA SER A 348 -4.50 -6.73 21.57
C SER A 348 -5.66 -5.73 21.57
N TYR A 349 -5.80 -5.02 22.67
CA TYR A 349 -6.80 -3.99 22.87
C TYR A 349 -6.15 -2.67 23.26
N LEU A 350 -6.81 -1.56 22.90
CA LEU A 350 -6.38 -0.24 23.28
C LEU A 350 -7.07 0.20 24.57
N GLY A 351 -6.30 0.84 25.43
CA GLY A 351 -6.78 1.41 26.67
C GLY A 351 -6.24 2.79 26.95
N GLN A 352 -6.78 3.41 27.99
CA GLN A 352 -6.26 4.66 28.55
C GLN A 352 -6.33 4.64 30.06
N ILE A 353 -5.27 5.17 30.70
CA ILE A 353 -5.18 5.36 32.13
C ILE A 353 -5.19 6.86 32.39
N HIS A 354 -6.15 7.35 33.14
CA HIS A 354 -6.24 8.76 33.48
C HIS A 354 -5.20 9.14 34.52
N ILE A 355 -4.70 10.38 34.50
CA ILE A 355 -3.69 10.91 35.41
C ILE A 355 -4.08 10.73 36.91
N SER A 356 -5.37 10.72 37.24
CA SER A 356 -5.85 10.50 38.60
C SER A 356 -5.51 9.11 39.16
N GLU A 357 -5.30 8.11 38.32
CA GLU A 357 -4.91 6.78 38.77
C GLU A 357 -3.49 6.77 39.30
N PHE A 358 -2.62 7.56 38.69
CA PHE A 358 -1.22 7.71 39.14
C PHE A 358 -1.12 8.51 40.44
N THR A 359 -2.00 9.49 40.69
CA THR A 359 -2.04 10.21 41.99
C THR A 359 -2.39 9.26 43.13
N LYS A 360 -3.19 8.22 42.89
CA LYS A 360 -3.52 7.19 43.91
C LYS A 360 -2.31 6.31 44.29
N LEU A 361 -1.28 6.26 43.44
CA LEU A 361 -0.02 5.54 43.73
C LEU A 361 0.97 6.32 44.62
N GLY A 362 0.58 7.48 45.11
CA GLY A 362 1.42 8.28 46.00
C GLY A 362 2.32 9.33 45.37
N TYR A 363 2.19 9.53 44.03
CA TYR A 363 2.99 10.55 43.32
C TYR A 363 2.57 12.01 43.62
N GLY A 364 1.57 12.24 44.46
CA GLY A 364 1.11 13.57 44.79
C GLY A 364 0.38 14.27 43.66
N TYR A 365 0.47 15.60 43.55
CA TYR A 365 -0.19 16.37 42.51
C TYR A 365 0.68 16.39 41.25
N ILE A 366 0.16 15.79 40.16
CA ILE A 366 0.87 15.64 38.88
C ILE A 366 0.30 16.65 37.87
N TRP A 367 1.15 17.55 37.36
CA TRP A 367 0.78 18.52 36.32
C TRP A 367 0.87 17.96 34.92
N ASN A 368 1.82 17.08 34.69
CA ASN A 368 2.10 16.48 33.39
C ASN A 368 2.53 15.03 33.59
N LEU A 369 1.72 14.12 33.03
CA LEU A 369 1.93 12.69 33.22
C LEU A 369 3.26 12.20 32.61
N SER A 370 3.78 12.88 31.59
CA SER A 370 5.06 12.50 30.92
C SER A 370 6.31 12.72 31.84
N GLU A 371 6.15 13.31 33.01
CA GLU A 371 7.23 13.45 33.97
C GLU A 371 7.48 12.18 34.81
N ILE A 372 6.47 11.29 34.85
CA ILE A 372 6.49 10.10 35.72
C ILE A 372 6.17 8.80 35.00
N VAL A 373 5.63 8.87 33.79
CA VAL A 373 5.24 7.73 32.99
C VAL A 373 5.94 7.76 31.63
N HIS A 374 6.56 6.67 31.26
CA HIS A 374 7.32 6.53 30.03
C HIS A 374 6.70 5.50 29.09
N ILE A 375 7.07 5.56 27.83
CA ILE A 375 6.70 4.53 26.86
C ILE A 375 7.35 3.22 27.30
N ASP A 376 6.60 2.11 27.13
CA ASP A 376 6.94 0.75 27.53
C ASP A 376 6.83 0.48 29.05
N ASP A 377 6.44 1.46 29.88
CA ASP A 377 6.06 1.18 31.25
C ASP A 377 4.86 0.21 31.27
N GLU A 378 4.90 -0.76 32.17
CA GLU A 378 3.86 -1.77 32.32
C GLU A 378 3.12 -1.60 33.65
N TYR A 379 1.79 -1.58 33.58
CA TYR A 379 0.92 -1.45 34.74
C TYR A 379 -0.08 -2.59 34.80
N ARG A 380 -0.22 -3.20 35.96
CA ARG A 380 -1.32 -4.12 36.26
C ARG A 380 -2.58 -3.29 36.48
N THR A 381 -3.62 -3.56 35.68
CA THR A 381 -4.82 -2.71 35.62
C THR A 381 -6.09 -3.55 35.58
N ALA A 382 -7.20 -2.96 36.03
CA ALA A 382 -8.55 -3.48 35.85
C ALA A 382 -9.28 -2.65 34.80
N LEU A 383 -10.05 -3.31 33.93
CA LEU A 383 -10.91 -2.67 32.94
C LEU A 383 -12.12 -2.05 33.63
N LEU A 384 -12.41 -0.77 33.37
CA LEU A 384 -13.58 -0.06 33.91
C LEU A 384 -14.74 -0.08 32.95
N ASP A 385 -14.65 0.65 31.86
CA ASP A 385 -15.67 0.80 30.85
C ASP A 385 -15.04 0.98 29.47
N TYR A 386 -15.79 0.60 28.45
CA TYR A 386 -15.38 0.79 27.06
C TYR A 386 -15.92 2.09 26.50
N HIS A 387 -15.04 2.96 25.99
CA HIS A 387 -15.41 4.23 25.41
C HIS A 387 -15.61 4.10 23.90
N GLU A 388 -16.84 3.95 23.42
CA GLU A 388 -17.20 3.71 22.02
C GLU A 388 -16.64 4.75 21.06
N LYS A 389 -16.72 6.05 21.41
CA LYS A 389 -16.25 7.15 20.55
C LYS A 389 -14.74 7.09 20.27
N TYR A 390 -13.95 6.60 21.19
CA TYR A 390 -12.49 6.53 21.06
C TYR A 390 -11.98 5.11 20.89
N GLU A 391 -12.88 4.13 20.82
CA GLU A 391 -12.60 2.70 20.64
C GLU A 391 -11.52 2.16 21.60
N ARG A 392 -11.61 2.52 22.89
CA ARG A 392 -10.66 2.13 23.89
C ARG A 392 -11.29 1.93 25.27
N TRP A 393 -10.63 1.12 26.10
CA TRP A 393 -11.01 0.87 27.48
C TRP A 393 -10.46 1.95 28.41
N ASN A 394 -11.24 2.36 29.39
CA ASN A 394 -10.74 3.07 30.57
C ASN A 394 -10.20 2.04 31.55
N LEU A 395 -8.98 2.28 32.08
CA LEU A 395 -8.31 1.36 32.97
C LEU A 395 -8.00 2.04 34.31
N GLN A 396 -8.15 1.25 35.37
CA GLN A 396 -7.75 1.60 36.73
C GLN A 396 -6.48 0.85 37.10
N ILE A 397 -5.49 1.51 37.66
CA ILE A 397 -4.28 0.85 38.14
C ILE A 397 -4.59 0.09 39.43
N ILE A 398 -4.15 -1.16 39.51
CA ILE A 398 -4.18 -1.98 40.68
C ILE A 398 -2.84 -1.77 41.40
N PRO A 399 -2.78 -1.14 42.57
CA PRO A 399 -1.52 -1.01 43.30
C PRO A 399 -0.95 -2.40 43.59
N GLN A 400 0.36 -2.58 43.36
CA GLN A 400 1.04 -3.76 43.89
C GLN A 400 1.06 -3.61 45.40
N GLU A 401 0.43 -4.50 46.12
CA GLU A 401 0.64 -4.61 47.57
C GLU A 401 2.11 -4.90 47.76
N LEU A 402 2.76 -4.03 48.52
CA LEU A 402 4.14 -4.23 49.00
C LEU A 402 4.11 -5.50 49.85
N GLU A 403 4.61 -6.65 49.32
CA GLU A 403 4.96 -7.82 50.14
C GLU A 403 6.12 -7.53 51.05
#